data_e8c90395c3be7ef45134eb16de86ffc8
#
_entry.id   e8c90395c3be7ef45134eb16de86ffc8
#
_cell.length_a   1.000
_cell.length_b   1.000
_cell.length_c   1.000
_cell.angle_alpha   90.00
_cell.angle_beta   90.00
_cell.angle_gamma   90.00
#
_symmetry.space_group_name_H-M   'P 1'
#
loop_
_entity.id
_entity.type
_entity.pdbx_description
1 polymer ?
#
loop_
_entity_poly.entity_id
_entity_poly.type
_entity_poly.pdbx_seq_one_letter_code
_entity_poly.pdbx_strand_id
1 'polypeptide(L)'
;MPTYEVELNGRNFLLEVDGVPRRMGFYILRYVDATSPQEAAQAAVRVVRGYESLANVLNDRSDPPKIYAEDIIELSEAPEPNEIELGLSFYSEDDEP
;
A
#
# COMPACT_ATOMS: atom_id res chain seq x y z
N MET A 1 1.65 -22.51 4.38
CA MET A 1 1.84 -21.23 5.04
C MET A 1 0.50 -20.56 5.25
N PRO A 2 0.27 -19.95 6.41
CA PRO A 2 -0.96 -19.20 6.60
C PRO A 2 -1.05 -18.00 5.65
N THR A 3 -2.29 -17.59 5.38
CA THR A 3 -2.56 -16.41 4.59
C THR A 3 -2.91 -15.26 5.52
N TYR A 4 -2.35 -14.10 5.27
CA TYR A 4 -2.61 -12.89 6.05
C TYR A 4 -3.27 -11.83 5.19
N GLU A 5 -4.24 -11.11 5.79
CA GLU A 5 -4.79 -9.91 5.22
C GLU A 5 -4.01 -8.74 5.81
N VAL A 6 -3.38 -7.93 4.96
CA VAL A 6 -2.56 -6.80 5.39
C VAL A 6 -3.16 -5.52 4.84
N GLU A 7 -3.52 -4.61 5.74
CA GLU A 7 -3.96 -3.27 5.37
C GLU A 7 -2.76 -2.34 5.36
N LEU A 8 -2.52 -1.72 4.22
CA LEU A 8 -1.37 -0.82 4.03
C LEU A 8 -1.84 0.61 3.84
N ASN A 9 -1.10 1.54 4.42
CA ASN A 9 -1.31 2.97 4.23
C ASN A 9 -0.04 3.57 3.65
N GLY A 10 -0.15 4.16 2.47
CA GLY A 10 0.93 4.92 1.86
C GLY A 10 0.78 6.38 2.21
N ARG A 11 1.90 7.04 2.48
CA ARG A 11 1.92 8.45 2.83
C ARG A 11 3.05 9.16 2.13
N ASN A 12 2.84 10.43 1.89
CA ASN A 12 3.86 11.32 1.35
C ASN A 12 4.35 10.90 -0.03
N PHE A 13 3.41 10.47 -0.89
CA PHE A 13 3.72 10.17 -2.29
C PHE A 13 3.47 11.42 -3.12
N LEU A 14 4.54 12.04 -3.60
CA LEU A 14 4.41 13.20 -4.47
C LEU A 14 4.24 12.69 -5.90
N LEU A 15 3.03 12.80 -6.40
CA LEU A 15 2.64 12.27 -7.70
C LEU A 15 2.11 13.40 -8.58
N GLU A 16 2.29 13.25 -9.90
CA GLU A 16 1.70 14.18 -10.84
C GLU A 16 0.23 13.82 -11.07
N VAL A 17 -0.65 14.74 -10.76
CA VAL A 17 -2.09 14.59 -10.94
C VAL A 17 -2.56 15.73 -11.83
N ASP A 18 -3.05 15.39 -13.02
CA ASP A 18 -3.50 16.38 -14.01
C ASP A 18 -2.43 17.43 -14.32
N GLY A 19 -1.17 16.99 -14.41
CA GLY A 19 -0.05 17.87 -14.72
C GLY A 19 0.48 18.67 -13.54
N VAL A 20 -0.03 18.45 -12.33
CA VAL A 20 0.37 19.19 -11.13
C VAL A 20 0.90 18.22 -10.07
N PRO A 21 2.07 18.47 -9.48
CA PRO A 21 2.54 17.65 -8.37
C PRO A 21 1.62 17.79 -7.17
N ARG A 22 1.17 16.65 -6.64
CA ARG A 22 0.32 16.61 -5.45
C ARG A 22 0.81 15.56 -4.48
N ARG A 23 0.73 15.87 -3.20
CA ARG A 23 1.07 14.91 -2.16
C ARG A 23 -0.14 14.03 -1.89
N MET A 24 0.05 12.74 -2.11
CA MET A 24 -1.03 11.75 -2.04
C MET A 24 -0.72 10.69 -1.01
N GLY A 25 -1.79 10.15 -0.42
CA GLY A 25 -1.71 8.94 0.34
C GLY A 25 -2.62 7.89 -0.30
N PHE A 26 -2.58 6.67 0.22
CA PHE A 26 -3.46 5.62 -0.26
C PHE A 26 -3.71 4.58 0.81
N TYR A 27 -4.78 3.79 0.61
CA TYR A 27 -5.04 2.58 1.37
C TYR A 27 -5.18 1.42 0.40
N ILE A 28 -4.72 0.26 0.80
CA ILE A 28 -4.89 -0.96 0.03
C ILE A 28 -4.86 -2.16 0.96
N LEU A 29 -5.67 -3.17 0.65
CA LEU A 29 -5.63 -4.46 1.32
C LEU A 29 -4.90 -5.45 0.42
N ARG A 30 -3.98 -6.22 1.01
CA ARG A 30 -3.27 -7.27 0.28
C ARG A 30 -3.35 -8.56 1.06
N TYR A 31 -3.45 -9.66 0.32
CA TYR A 31 -3.43 -11.00 0.90
C TYR A 31 -2.10 -11.64 0.53
N VAL A 32 -1.37 -12.09 1.53
CA VAL A 32 -0.05 -12.70 1.32
C VAL A 32 0.09 -13.94 2.18
N ASP A 33 0.82 -14.92 1.66
CA ASP A 33 1.19 -16.10 2.42
C ASP A 33 2.54 -15.85 3.09
N ALA A 34 2.62 -16.13 4.38
CA ALA A 34 3.83 -15.86 5.15
C ALA A 34 3.87 -16.76 6.39
N THR A 35 5.03 -16.85 7.02
CA THR A 35 5.21 -17.67 8.22
C THR A 35 4.96 -16.88 9.51
N SER A 36 4.86 -15.57 9.42
CA SER A 36 4.60 -14.71 10.58
C SER A 36 3.93 -13.41 10.13
N PRO A 37 3.25 -12.70 11.04
CA PRO A 37 2.68 -11.39 10.71
C PRO A 37 3.73 -10.39 10.23
N GLN A 38 4.91 -10.39 10.82
CA GLN A 38 5.98 -9.48 10.44
C GLN A 38 6.44 -9.74 9.01
N GLU A 39 6.59 -11.01 8.65
CA GLU A 39 6.96 -11.40 7.29
C GLU A 39 5.87 -11.03 6.31
N ALA A 40 4.60 -11.18 6.71
CA ALA A 40 3.46 -10.80 5.88
C ALA A 40 3.48 -9.30 5.58
N ALA A 41 3.75 -8.47 6.58
CA ALA A 41 3.83 -7.03 6.41
C ALA A 41 4.94 -6.66 5.41
N GLN A 42 6.11 -7.27 5.56
CA GLN A 42 7.24 -7.00 4.66
C GLN A 42 6.93 -7.41 3.22
N ALA A 43 6.31 -8.57 3.04
CA ALA A 43 5.94 -9.08 1.72
C ALA A 43 4.92 -8.16 1.05
N ALA A 44 3.90 -7.74 1.79
CA ALA A 44 2.86 -6.87 1.26
C ALA A 44 3.42 -5.50 0.84
N VAL A 45 4.29 -4.92 1.65
CA VAL A 45 4.94 -3.64 1.33
C VAL A 45 5.77 -3.77 0.04
N ARG A 46 6.51 -4.86 -0.08
CA ARG A 46 7.33 -5.10 -1.27
C ARG A 46 6.49 -5.20 -2.53
N VAL A 47 5.35 -5.89 -2.47
CA VAL A 47 4.46 -6.01 -3.61
C VAL A 47 3.92 -4.64 -4.03
N VAL A 48 3.45 -3.86 -3.08
CA VAL A 48 2.85 -2.56 -3.37
C VAL A 48 3.88 -1.57 -3.90
N ARG A 49 5.10 -1.61 -3.39
CA ARG A 49 6.18 -0.76 -3.89
C ARG A 49 6.49 -0.99 -5.36
N GLY A 50 6.21 -2.19 -5.85
CA GLY A 50 6.44 -2.53 -7.26
C GLY A 50 5.31 -2.12 -8.19
N TYR A 51 4.26 -1.49 -7.69
CA TYR A 51 3.14 -1.09 -8.52
C TYR A 51 3.55 0.02 -9.49
N GLU A 52 3.12 -0.13 -10.73
CA GLU A 52 3.42 0.83 -11.78
C GLU A 52 2.90 2.23 -11.46
N SER A 53 1.73 2.32 -10.84
CA SER A 53 1.13 3.60 -10.47
C SER A 53 1.95 4.38 -9.44
N LEU A 54 2.90 3.73 -8.76
CA LEU A 54 3.78 4.36 -7.79
C LEU A 54 5.21 4.49 -8.29
N ALA A 55 5.46 4.15 -9.56
CA ALA A 55 6.83 4.10 -10.11
C ALA A 55 7.43 5.48 -10.35
N ASN A 56 6.61 6.49 -10.57
CA ASN A 56 7.06 7.82 -10.98
C ASN A 56 6.84 8.87 -9.90
N VAL A 57 7.24 8.55 -8.67
CA VAL A 57 7.16 9.52 -7.58
C VAL A 57 8.15 10.66 -7.82
N LEU A 58 7.74 11.86 -7.48
CA LEU A 58 8.54 13.07 -7.65
C LEU A 58 9.30 13.46 -6.39
N ASN A 59 9.25 12.63 -5.37
CA ASN A 59 9.85 12.91 -4.07
C ASN A 59 11.36 13.11 -4.16
N ASP A 60 11.86 14.06 -3.36
CA ASP A 60 13.29 14.24 -3.15
C ASP A 60 13.81 13.12 -2.25
N ARG A 61 15.10 12.82 -2.34
CA ARG A 61 15.73 11.79 -1.49
C ARG A 61 15.63 12.11 -0.01
N SER A 62 15.57 13.39 0.32
CA SER A 62 15.47 13.85 1.70
C SER A 62 14.04 13.73 2.26
N ASP A 63 13.07 13.42 1.40
CA ASP A 63 11.66 13.36 1.77
C ASP A 63 10.99 12.16 1.11
N PRO A 64 11.40 10.93 1.45
CA PRO A 64 10.89 9.74 0.77
C PRO A 64 9.45 9.42 1.15
N PRO A 65 8.69 8.81 0.23
CA PRO A 65 7.37 8.29 0.57
C PRO A 65 7.50 7.08 1.48
N LYS A 66 6.45 6.81 2.25
CA LYS A 66 6.43 5.71 3.21
C LYS A 66 5.18 4.87 3.05
N ILE A 67 5.32 3.57 3.32
CA ILE A 67 4.21 2.62 3.33
C ILE A 67 4.21 1.93 4.69
N TYR A 68 3.07 1.97 5.37
CA TYR A 68 2.90 1.37 6.68
C TYR A 68 1.92 0.22 6.62
N ALA A 69 2.21 -0.85 7.35
CA ALA A 69 1.25 -1.92 7.59
C ALA A 69 0.44 -1.51 8.83
N GLU A 70 -0.82 -1.12 8.61
CA GLU A 70 -1.68 -0.62 9.68
C GLU A 70 -2.35 -1.75 10.44
N ASP A 71 -2.70 -2.83 9.76
CA ASP A 71 -3.41 -3.96 10.37
C ASP A 71 -3.00 -5.24 9.67
N ILE A 72 -2.82 -6.31 10.44
CA ILE A 72 -2.40 -7.60 9.93
C ILE A 72 -3.24 -8.68 10.60
N ILE A 73 -4.01 -9.42 9.80
CA ILE A 73 -4.93 -10.43 10.31
C ILE A 73 -4.61 -11.77 9.66
N GLU A 74 -4.37 -12.79 10.49
CA GLU A 74 -4.23 -14.15 9.98
C GLU A 74 -5.61 -14.71 9.64
N LEU A 75 -5.76 -15.23 8.44
CA LEU A 75 -7.03 -15.76 7.96
C LEU A 75 -7.10 -17.27 8.21
N SER A 76 -8.27 -17.74 8.63
CA SER A 76 -8.49 -19.17 8.82
C SER A 76 -8.74 -19.88 7.49
N GLU A 77 -9.17 -19.14 6.49
CA GLU A 77 -9.43 -19.67 5.14
C GLU A 77 -8.88 -18.72 4.10
N ALA A 78 -8.49 -19.26 2.94
CA ALA A 78 -8.02 -18.43 1.84
C ALA A 78 -9.17 -17.52 1.35
N PRO A 79 -8.88 -16.27 0.98
CA PRO A 79 -9.91 -15.36 0.48
C PRO A 79 -10.48 -15.86 -0.85
N GLU A 80 -11.73 -15.50 -1.11
CA GLU A 80 -12.37 -15.79 -2.39
C GLU A 80 -11.64 -15.04 -3.52
N PRO A 81 -11.56 -15.61 -4.72
CA PRO A 81 -10.84 -14.94 -5.81
C PRO A 81 -11.32 -13.52 -6.10
N ASN A 82 -12.60 -13.25 -5.95
CA ASN A 82 -13.15 -11.91 -6.18
C ASN A 82 -12.79 -10.91 -5.08
N GLU A 83 -12.30 -11.38 -3.94
CA GLU A 83 -11.87 -10.52 -2.84
C GLU A 83 -10.41 -10.11 -2.97
N ILE A 84 -9.68 -10.71 -3.89
CA ILE A 84 -8.24 -10.49 -4.06
C ILE A 84 -7.95 -9.27 -4.92
N GLU A 85 -8.87 -8.88 -5.78
CA GLU A 85 -8.70 -7.74 -6.69
C GLU A 85 -8.99 -6.43 -5.99
N LEU A 86 -7.98 -5.95 -5.26
CA LEU A 86 -8.10 -4.69 -4.53
C LEU A 86 -7.14 -3.67 -5.13
N GLY A 87 -7.70 -2.54 -5.53
CA GLY A 87 -6.90 -1.45 -6.06
C GLY A 87 -6.50 -0.46 -4.99
N LEU A 88 -5.62 0.44 -5.38
CA LEU A 88 -5.20 1.53 -4.51
C LEU A 88 -6.34 2.54 -4.38
N SER A 89 -6.65 2.94 -3.15
CA SER A 89 -7.60 4.01 -2.87
C SER A 89 -6.81 5.25 -2.48
N PHE A 90 -6.64 6.15 -3.44
CA PHE A 90 -5.87 7.37 -3.23
C PHE A 90 -6.68 8.46 -2.53
N TYR A 91 -6.00 9.26 -1.73
CA TYR A 91 -6.56 10.47 -1.16
C TYR A 91 -5.49 11.57 -1.22
N SER A 92 -5.94 12.84 -1.25
CA SER A 92 -5.01 13.97 -1.27
C SER A 92 -4.67 14.38 0.15
N GLU A 93 -3.38 14.45 0.47
CA GLU A 93 -2.92 14.97 1.76
C GLU A 93 -2.93 16.50 1.77
N ASP A 94 -2.96 17.12 0.60
CA ASP A 94 -2.94 18.57 0.48
C ASP A 94 -4.30 19.21 0.74
N ASP A 95 -5.37 18.42 0.77
CA ASP A 95 -6.73 18.90 0.98
C ASP A 95 -7.15 18.87 2.44
N GLU A 96 -6.27 18.57 3.35
CA GLU A 96 -6.58 18.55 4.76
C GLU A 96 -6.75 19.97 5.29
N PRO A 97 -7.83 20.21 6.07
CA PRO A 97 -8.05 21.52 6.65
C PRO A 97 -7.01 21.91 7.69
#